data_ae8b1809250f97d64c9c5bae33b59b81
#
_entry.id   ae8b1809250f97d64c9c5bae33b59b81
#
_cell.length_a   1.000
_cell.length_b   1.000
_cell.length_c   1.000
_cell.angle_alpha   90.00
_cell.angle_beta   90.00
_cell.angle_gamma   90.00
#
_symmetry.space_group_name_H-M   'P 1'
#
loop_
_entity.id
_entity.type
_entity.pdbx_description
1 polymer ?
#
loop_
_entity_poly.entity_id
_entity_poly.type
_entity_poly.pdbx_seq_one_letter_code
_entity_poly.pdbx_strand_id
1 'polypeptide(L)'
;RRIINKPKRNIGQRRMEFLTNYASENGCTLFEALRKNVEEPTLKRTGAADFIELIDTFAKDSEGKPVSEVLSAILDESGYEKMLRTEGSQERLDNLAELKQSVFEYETTCGEETNIVHYLEHAALFSNMDTGEGQDKVKLMTVHTAKGLEFPYVFICGMNEGIFPSRKTRTVNAMEEERRLAFVAMTRAEKALYITEAGGANLDG
;
A
#
# COMPACT_ATOMS: atom_id res chain seq x y z
N ARG A 1 -14.45 -1.92 0.82
CA ARG A 1 -14.34 -1.13 2.08
C ARG A 1 -13.20 -0.11 2.04
N ARG A 2 -11.99 -0.48 1.60
CA ARG A 2 -10.79 0.39 1.68
C ARG A 2 -10.87 1.67 0.85
N ILE A 3 -11.48 1.64 -0.33
CA ILE A 3 -11.46 2.74 -1.31
C ILE A 3 -12.71 3.61 -1.31
N ILE A 4 -13.84 3.13 -0.80
CA ILE A 4 -15.15 3.80 -0.91
C ILE A 4 -15.15 5.24 -0.36
N ASN A 5 -14.33 5.52 0.63
CA ASN A 5 -14.22 6.84 1.28
C ASN A 5 -12.82 7.46 1.15
N LYS A 6 -12.08 7.08 0.12
CA LYS A 6 -10.79 7.66 -0.27
C LYS A 6 -10.79 7.96 -1.76
N PRO A 7 -10.96 9.21 -2.14
CA PRO A 7 -11.24 10.42 -1.36
C PRO A 7 -12.55 10.37 -0.56
N LYS A 8 -12.68 11.34 0.36
CA LYS A 8 -13.84 11.41 1.27
C LYS A 8 -15.15 11.57 0.48
N ARG A 9 -16.08 10.62 0.64
CA ARG A 9 -17.41 10.59 -0.02
C ARG A 9 -18.56 10.64 0.97
N ASN A 10 -18.28 10.97 2.24
CA ASN A 10 -19.28 11.03 3.33
C ASN A 10 -19.99 9.68 3.60
N ILE A 11 -19.33 8.56 3.28
CA ILE A 11 -19.83 7.22 3.59
C ILE A 11 -19.13 6.74 4.85
N GLY A 12 -19.52 7.32 6.01
CA GLY A 12 -18.95 7.00 7.31
C GLY A 12 -19.45 5.67 7.88
N GLN A 13 -19.04 5.39 9.12
CA GLN A 13 -19.24 4.09 9.78
C GLN A 13 -20.71 3.64 9.79
N ARG A 14 -21.66 4.50 10.17
CA ARG A 14 -23.10 4.16 10.21
C ARG A 14 -23.65 3.69 8.86
N ARG A 15 -23.22 4.37 7.78
CA ARG A 15 -23.60 4.00 6.40
C ARG A 15 -22.95 2.69 5.96
N MET A 16 -21.71 2.45 6.37
CA MET A 16 -21.03 1.18 6.13
C MET A 16 -21.67 0.03 6.89
N GLU A 17 -22.11 0.24 8.13
CA GLU A 17 -22.86 -0.76 8.91
C GLU A 17 -24.19 -1.09 8.23
N PHE A 18 -24.96 -0.07 7.81
CA PHE A 18 -26.19 -0.27 7.03
C PHE A 18 -25.95 -1.12 5.79
N LEU A 19 -24.93 -0.78 4.97
CA LEU A 19 -24.60 -1.53 3.77
C LEU A 19 -24.14 -2.96 4.07
N THR A 20 -23.41 -3.16 5.17
CA THR A 20 -22.94 -4.48 5.58
C THR A 20 -24.09 -5.38 6.02
N ASN A 21 -25.03 -4.85 6.81
CA ASN A 21 -26.22 -5.56 7.23
C ASN A 21 -27.09 -5.92 6.03
N TYR A 22 -27.36 -4.94 5.15
CA TYR A 22 -28.11 -5.18 3.92
C TYR A 22 -27.48 -6.27 3.04
N ALA A 23 -26.17 -6.22 2.86
CA ALA A 23 -25.43 -7.21 2.06
C ALA A 23 -25.53 -8.62 2.68
N SER A 24 -25.43 -8.73 4.01
CA SER A 24 -25.56 -9.98 4.76
C SER A 24 -26.97 -10.57 4.66
N GLU A 25 -28.01 -9.74 4.84
CA GLU A 25 -29.42 -10.15 4.78
C GLU A 25 -29.86 -10.58 3.38
N ASN A 26 -29.29 -9.96 2.34
CA ASN A 26 -29.68 -10.21 0.94
C ASN A 26 -28.67 -11.10 0.18
N GLY A 27 -27.64 -11.63 0.83
CA GLY A 27 -26.65 -12.51 0.21
C GLY A 27 -25.91 -11.86 -0.98
N CYS A 28 -25.66 -10.54 -0.91
CA CYS A 28 -25.03 -9.79 -1.99
C CYS A 28 -23.73 -9.11 -1.55
N THR A 29 -22.93 -8.65 -2.51
CA THR A 29 -21.70 -7.92 -2.23
C THR A 29 -21.98 -6.52 -1.69
N LEU A 30 -21.00 -5.92 -0.99
CA LEU A 30 -21.13 -4.53 -0.53
C LEU A 30 -21.32 -3.52 -1.67
N PHE A 31 -20.80 -3.80 -2.86
CA PHE A 31 -20.97 -2.92 -4.01
C PHE A 31 -22.38 -3.04 -4.59
N GLU A 32 -22.94 -4.23 -4.66
CA GLU A 32 -24.34 -4.44 -5.04
C GLU A 32 -25.30 -3.82 -4.03
N ALA A 33 -25.00 -3.97 -2.72
CA ALA A 33 -25.77 -3.30 -1.67
C ALA A 33 -25.74 -1.77 -1.83
N LEU A 34 -24.56 -1.18 -2.13
CA LEU A 34 -24.43 0.24 -2.39
C LEU A 34 -25.28 0.67 -3.61
N ARG A 35 -25.21 -0.07 -4.70
CA ARG A 35 -25.93 0.19 -5.95
C ARG A 35 -27.46 0.13 -5.76
N LYS A 36 -27.95 -0.86 -5.03
CA LYS A 36 -29.37 -1.04 -4.75
C LYS A 36 -29.95 0.04 -3.82
N ASN A 37 -29.11 0.63 -2.98
CA ASN A 37 -29.56 1.59 -1.96
C ASN A 37 -29.06 3.01 -2.21
N VAL A 38 -28.52 3.34 -3.38
CA VAL A 38 -27.96 4.66 -3.70
C VAL A 38 -28.97 5.80 -3.55
N GLU A 39 -30.27 5.55 -3.83
CA GLU A 39 -31.36 6.51 -3.69
C GLU A 39 -31.93 6.63 -2.26
N GLU A 40 -31.51 5.77 -1.34
CA GLU A 40 -31.91 5.85 0.05
C GLU A 40 -31.52 7.21 0.67
N PRO A 41 -32.38 7.82 1.49
CA PRO A 41 -32.12 9.16 2.06
C PRO A 41 -30.77 9.26 2.79
N THR A 42 -30.29 8.15 3.34
CA THR A 42 -29.00 8.05 4.03
C THR A 42 -27.79 8.12 3.10
N LEU A 43 -27.94 7.72 1.84
CA LEU A 43 -26.87 7.65 0.83
C LEU A 43 -26.99 8.72 -0.27
N LYS A 44 -28.20 9.18 -0.58
CA LYS A 44 -28.50 10.14 -1.66
C LYS A 44 -27.69 11.45 -1.62
N ARG A 45 -27.27 11.91 -0.43
CA ARG A 45 -26.46 13.13 -0.26
C ARG A 45 -24.98 12.84 0.00
N THR A 46 -24.50 11.72 -0.52
CA THR A 46 -23.09 11.31 -0.40
C THR A 46 -22.50 11.14 -1.80
N GLY A 47 -21.18 10.94 -1.91
CA GLY A 47 -20.55 10.58 -3.18
C GLY A 47 -20.73 9.10 -3.56
N ALA A 48 -21.85 8.46 -3.19
CA ALA A 48 -22.13 7.06 -3.51
C ALA A 48 -22.43 6.88 -5.01
N ALA A 49 -23.25 7.77 -5.58
CA ALA A 49 -23.58 7.73 -7.01
C ALA A 49 -22.33 7.92 -7.88
N ASP A 50 -21.53 8.95 -7.60
CA ASP A 50 -20.28 9.25 -8.32
C ASP A 50 -19.28 8.08 -8.21
N PHE A 51 -19.25 7.40 -7.06
CA PHE A 51 -18.38 6.25 -6.88
C PHE A 51 -18.85 5.03 -7.68
N ILE A 52 -20.16 4.80 -7.80
CA ILE A 52 -20.73 3.75 -8.65
C ILE A 52 -20.42 4.04 -10.11
N GLU A 53 -20.68 5.25 -10.56
CA GLU A 53 -20.41 5.70 -11.93
C GLU A 53 -18.92 5.53 -12.28
N LEU A 54 -18.02 5.96 -11.40
CA LEU A 54 -16.58 5.78 -11.57
C LEU A 54 -16.22 4.30 -11.79
N ILE A 55 -16.69 3.40 -10.93
CA ILE A 55 -16.39 1.97 -11.05
C ILE A 55 -17.00 1.38 -12.33
N ASP A 56 -18.22 1.75 -12.67
CA ASP A 56 -18.91 1.23 -13.86
C ASP A 56 -18.27 1.71 -15.17
N THR A 57 -17.80 2.94 -15.20
CA THR A 57 -17.06 3.52 -16.33
C THR A 57 -15.75 2.76 -16.55
N PHE A 58 -14.92 2.65 -15.52
CA PHE A 58 -13.63 1.96 -15.68
C PHE A 58 -13.76 0.45 -15.90
N ALA A 59 -14.82 -0.19 -15.38
CA ALA A 59 -15.09 -1.60 -15.67
C ALA A 59 -15.41 -1.87 -17.16
N LYS A 60 -15.93 -0.88 -17.86
CA LYS A 60 -16.26 -0.98 -19.29
C LYS A 60 -15.13 -0.46 -20.19
N ASP A 61 -14.54 0.67 -19.81
CA ASP A 61 -13.67 1.44 -20.69
C ASP A 61 -12.18 1.11 -20.52
N SER A 62 -11.82 0.20 -19.63
CA SER A 62 -10.43 -0.23 -19.43
C SER A 62 -9.97 -1.34 -20.38
N GLU A 63 -10.89 -2.00 -21.06
CA GLU A 63 -10.58 -3.09 -21.98
C GLU A 63 -9.81 -2.57 -23.20
N GLY A 64 -8.66 -3.18 -23.50
CA GLY A 64 -7.83 -2.80 -24.64
C GLY A 64 -7.03 -1.51 -24.49
N LYS A 65 -7.10 -0.84 -23.34
CA LYS A 65 -6.28 0.35 -23.05
C LYS A 65 -4.98 -0.01 -22.32
N PRO A 66 -3.89 0.76 -22.55
CA PRO A 66 -2.68 0.64 -21.75
C PRO A 66 -2.96 0.79 -20.26
N VAL A 67 -2.29 0.00 -19.43
CA VAL A 67 -2.46 0.03 -17.95
C VAL A 67 -2.11 1.39 -17.37
N SER A 68 -1.06 2.02 -17.93
CA SER A 68 -0.61 3.38 -17.56
C SER A 68 -1.67 4.45 -17.82
N GLU A 69 -2.40 4.34 -18.94
CA GLU A 69 -3.51 5.24 -19.26
C GLU A 69 -4.67 5.04 -18.30
N VAL A 70 -5.08 3.78 -18.08
CA VAL A 70 -6.15 3.43 -17.14
C VAL A 70 -5.79 3.89 -15.71
N LEU A 71 -4.56 3.65 -15.26
CA LEU A 71 -4.10 4.09 -13.94
C LEU A 71 -4.17 5.61 -13.81
N SER A 72 -3.67 6.34 -14.80
CA SER A 72 -3.68 7.81 -14.78
C SER A 72 -5.11 8.36 -14.74
N ALA A 73 -6.00 7.84 -15.58
CA ALA A 73 -7.40 8.23 -15.61
C ALA A 73 -8.11 7.95 -14.27
N ILE A 74 -7.92 6.76 -13.68
CA ILE A 74 -8.51 6.42 -12.36
C ILE A 74 -8.03 7.38 -11.27
N LEU A 75 -6.74 7.73 -11.25
CA LEU A 75 -6.18 8.63 -10.25
C LEU A 75 -6.74 10.05 -10.36
N ASP A 76 -6.91 10.54 -11.58
CA ASP A 76 -7.45 11.86 -11.87
C ASP A 76 -8.97 11.91 -11.60
N GLU A 77 -9.75 11.03 -12.18
CA GLU A 77 -11.22 11.04 -12.07
C GLU A 77 -11.70 10.68 -10.66
N SER A 78 -11.02 9.77 -9.96
CA SER A 78 -11.31 9.50 -8.55
C SER A 78 -10.99 10.67 -7.63
N GLY A 79 -10.14 11.61 -8.07
CA GLY A 79 -9.60 12.71 -7.26
C GLY A 79 -8.58 12.27 -6.21
N TYR A 80 -8.04 11.06 -6.33
CA TYR A 80 -7.11 10.51 -5.33
C TYR A 80 -5.79 11.29 -5.27
N GLU A 81 -5.18 11.59 -6.42
CA GLU A 81 -3.95 12.38 -6.48
C GLU A 81 -4.18 13.81 -5.96
N LYS A 82 -5.31 14.44 -6.32
CA LYS A 82 -5.70 15.74 -5.79
C LYS A 82 -5.84 15.73 -4.27
N MET A 83 -6.42 14.68 -3.70
CA MET A 83 -6.52 14.50 -2.25
C MET A 83 -5.13 14.46 -1.61
N LEU A 84 -4.18 13.68 -2.15
CA LEU A 84 -2.81 13.59 -1.62
C LEU A 84 -2.09 14.94 -1.65
N ARG A 85 -2.24 15.69 -2.74
CA ARG A 85 -1.67 17.06 -2.86
C ARG A 85 -2.25 18.00 -1.81
N THR A 86 -3.56 17.91 -1.55
CA THR A 86 -4.24 18.72 -0.53
C THR A 86 -3.83 18.34 0.90
N GLU A 87 -3.58 17.06 1.15
CA GLU A 87 -3.08 16.57 2.45
C GLU A 87 -1.60 16.92 2.69
N GLY A 88 -0.86 17.35 1.67
CA GLY A 88 0.57 17.67 1.75
C GLY A 88 1.46 16.44 2.00
N SER A 89 1.00 15.25 1.65
CA SER A 89 1.73 14.00 1.88
C SER A 89 2.72 13.72 0.74
N GLN A 90 3.92 14.32 0.82
CA GLN A 90 4.94 14.15 -0.21
C GLN A 90 5.33 12.67 -0.38
N GLU A 91 5.57 11.94 0.70
CA GLU A 91 5.89 10.50 0.67
C GLU A 91 4.88 9.68 -0.15
N ARG A 92 3.58 9.96 0.03
CA ARG A 92 2.53 9.24 -0.72
C ARG A 92 2.46 9.66 -2.18
N LEU A 93 2.82 10.90 -2.49
CA LEU A 93 2.94 11.37 -3.88
C LEU A 93 4.16 10.72 -4.57
N ASP A 94 5.26 10.57 -3.86
CA ASP A 94 6.46 9.88 -4.36
C ASP A 94 6.17 8.41 -4.62
N ASN A 95 5.51 7.71 -3.68
CA ASN A 95 5.04 6.33 -3.88
C ASN A 95 4.09 6.19 -5.08
N LEU A 96 3.26 7.21 -5.33
CA LEU A 96 2.37 7.21 -6.49
C LEU A 96 3.15 7.40 -7.80
N ALA A 97 4.19 8.22 -7.79
CA ALA A 97 5.08 8.40 -8.93
C ALA A 97 5.84 7.10 -9.24
N GLU A 98 6.36 6.41 -8.21
CA GLU A 98 7.00 5.10 -8.35
C GLU A 98 6.03 4.04 -8.92
N LEU A 99 4.78 4.02 -8.47
CA LEU A 99 3.76 3.14 -9.04
C LEU A 99 3.53 3.41 -10.53
N LYS A 100 3.38 4.69 -10.92
CA LYS A 100 3.23 5.07 -12.34
C LYS A 100 4.43 4.64 -13.18
N GLN A 101 5.63 4.81 -12.65
CA GLN A 101 6.87 4.39 -13.30
C GLN A 101 6.94 2.86 -13.46
N SER A 102 6.61 2.11 -12.41
CA SER A 102 6.58 0.64 -12.44
C SER A 102 5.59 0.09 -13.48
N VAL A 103 4.42 0.72 -13.62
CA VAL A 103 3.45 0.35 -14.66
C VAL A 103 4.01 0.60 -16.06
N PHE A 104 4.65 1.75 -16.27
CA PHE A 104 5.27 2.08 -17.56
C PHE A 104 6.41 1.11 -17.93
N GLU A 105 7.25 0.75 -16.97
CA GLU A 105 8.32 -0.24 -17.15
C GLU A 105 7.74 -1.63 -17.49
N TYR A 106 6.68 -2.03 -16.81
CA TYR A 106 5.97 -3.26 -17.13
C TYR A 106 5.46 -3.28 -18.57
N GLU A 107 4.79 -2.24 -19.05
CA GLU A 107 4.30 -2.13 -20.41
C GLU A 107 5.43 -2.20 -21.43
N THR A 108 6.54 -1.51 -21.15
CA THR A 108 7.71 -1.51 -22.03
C THR A 108 8.38 -2.87 -22.14
N THR A 109 8.35 -3.65 -21.05
CA THR A 109 9.02 -4.96 -20.96
C THR A 109 8.15 -6.09 -21.50
N CYS A 110 6.82 -6.06 -21.25
CA CYS A 110 5.90 -7.14 -21.59
C CYS A 110 5.25 -7.00 -22.98
N GLY A 111 5.37 -5.85 -23.64
CA GLY A 111 4.92 -5.65 -25.04
C GLY A 111 3.39 -5.58 -25.21
N GLU A 112 2.90 -6.05 -26.38
CA GLU A 112 1.51 -5.83 -26.83
C GLU A 112 0.42 -6.58 -26.06
N GLU A 113 0.76 -7.55 -25.20
CA GLU A 113 -0.21 -8.33 -24.41
C GLU A 113 -0.51 -7.71 -23.03
N THR A 114 -0.09 -6.48 -22.79
CA THR A 114 -0.28 -5.83 -21.51
C THR A 114 -1.74 -5.36 -21.34
N ASN A 115 -2.41 -5.95 -20.36
CA ASN A 115 -3.72 -5.50 -19.90
C ASN A 115 -3.76 -5.45 -18.36
N ILE A 116 -4.80 -4.84 -17.81
CA ILE A 116 -4.92 -4.63 -16.37
C ILE A 116 -4.95 -5.96 -15.57
N VAL A 117 -5.52 -7.02 -16.15
CA VAL A 117 -5.59 -8.34 -15.49
C VAL A 117 -4.19 -8.94 -15.39
N HIS A 118 -3.43 -8.97 -16.49
CA HIS A 118 -2.05 -9.43 -16.52
C HIS A 118 -1.14 -8.60 -15.61
N TYR A 119 -1.34 -7.28 -15.57
CA TYR A 119 -0.58 -6.43 -14.63
C TYR A 119 -0.88 -6.78 -13.17
N LEU A 120 -2.14 -7.00 -12.80
CA LEU A 120 -2.51 -7.36 -11.44
C LEU A 120 -2.00 -8.76 -11.05
N GLU A 121 -2.01 -9.72 -11.97
CA GLU A 121 -1.42 -11.04 -11.78
C GLU A 121 0.10 -10.94 -11.59
N HIS A 122 0.77 -10.16 -12.43
CA HIS A 122 2.20 -9.88 -12.32
C HIS A 122 2.55 -9.22 -10.99
N ALA A 123 1.82 -8.18 -10.60
CA ALA A 123 2.02 -7.49 -9.31
C ALA A 123 1.77 -8.43 -8.11
N ALA A 124 0.78 -9.33 -8.20
CA ALA A 124 0.51 -10.34 -7.18
C ALA A 124 1.65 -11.38 -7.09
N LEU A 125 2.25 -11.78 -8.21
CA LEU A 125 3.41 -12.67 -8.25
C LEU A 125 4.63 -12.02 -7.60
N PHE A 126 4.91 -10.74 -7.86
CA PHE A 126 6.00 -10.01 -7.19
C PHE A 126 5.78 -9.92 -5.68
N SER A 127 4.57 -9.64 -5.23
CA SER A 127 4.23 -9.65 -3.81
C SER A 127 4.40 -11.04 -3.17
N ASN A 128 4.18 -12.12 -3.92
CA ASN A 128 4.36 -13.49 -3.46
C ASN A 128 5.81 -13.99 -3.64
N MET A 129 6.57 -13.44 -4.58
CA MET A 129 8.00 -13.78 -4.75
C MET A 129 8.84 -13.25 -3.60
N ASP A 130 8.43 -12.19 -2.91
CA ASP A 130 9.06 -11.76 -1.65
C ASP A 130 8.85 -12.76 -0.50
N THR A 131 7.86 -13.65 -0.62
CA THR A 131 7.59 -14.75 0.32
C THR A 131 8.09 -16.11 -0.17
N GLY A 132 8.68 -16.18 -1.38
CA GLY A 132 9.13 -17.42 -2.02
C GLY A 132 10.27 -18.09 -1.26
N GLU A 133 9.94 -19.16 -0.53
CA GLU A 133 10.90 -20.13 -0.03
C GLU A 133 11.65 -20.76 -1.21
N GLY A 134 12.98 -20.65 -1.22
CA GLY A 134 13.83 -21.47 -2.08
C GLY A 134 14.70 -20.75 -3.10
N GLN A 135 14.80 -19.43 -3.11
CA GLN A 135 15.82 -18.74 -3.91
C GLN A 135 16.99 -18.32 -3.01
N ASP A 136 18.22 -18.65 -3.46
CA ASP A 136 19.48 -18.21 -2.85
C ASP A 136 19.66 -16.71 -3.09
N LYS A 137 18.93 -15.89 -2.31
CA LYS A 137 18.89 -14.42 -2.41
C LYS A 137 19.10 -13.79 -1.04
N VAL A 138 19.83 -12.69 -1.03
CA VAL A 138 19.88 -11.80 0.13
C VAL A 138 18.56 -11.05 0.23
N LYS A 139 17.85 -11.21 1.34
CA LYS A 139 16.59 -10.53 1.63
C LYS A 139 16.87 -9.19 2.32
N LEU A 140 16.42 -8.10 1.73
CA LEU A 140 16.47 -6.75 2.33
C LEU A 140 15.08 -6.41 2.86
N MET A 141 15.00 -6.00 4.13
CA MET A 141 13.72 -5.68 4.75
C MET A 141 13.89 -4.76 5.96
N THR A 142 12.80 -4.16 6.40
CA THR A 142 12.79 -3.39 7.66
C THR A 142 12.68 -4.34 8.86
N VAL A 143 13.08 -3.85 10.06
CA VAL A 143 12.91 -4.63 11.30
C VAL A 143 11.44 -4.97 11.56
N HIS A 144 10.51 -4.08 11.19
CA HIS A 144 9.07 -4.31 11.36
C HIS A 144 8.56 -5.47 10.49
N THR A 145 9.02 -5.55 9.24
CA THR A 145 8.67 -6.65 8.33
C THR A 145 9.32 -7.98 8.70
N ALA A 146 10.45 -7.94 9.40
CA ALA A 146 11.14 -9.14 9.88
C ALA A 146 10.47 -9.79 11.10
N LYS A 147 9.48 -9.15 11.72
CA LYS A 147 8.78 -9.70 12.89
C LYS A 147 8.07 -11.01 12.55
N GLY A 148 8.44 -12.09 13.27
CA GLY A 148 7.87 -13.43 13.04
C GLY A 148 8.60 -14.27 11.99
N LEU A 149 9.61 -13.72 11.31
CA LEU A 149 10.50 -14.45 10.40
C LEU A 149 11.79 -14.81 11.13
N GLU A 150 12.50 -15.85 10.65
CA GLU A 150 13.80 -16.27 11.16
C GLU A 150 14.74 -16.56 9.99
N PHE A 151 16.02 -16.28 10.17
CA PHE A 151 17.03 -16.42 9.12
C PHE A 151 18.32 -17.00 9.69
N PRO A 152 19.01 -17.89 8.99
CA PRO A 152 20.30 -18.42 9.43
C PRO A 152 21.35 -17.36 9.73
N TYR A 153 21.39 -16.30 8.91
CA TYR A 153 22.32 -15.19 9.01
C TYR A 153 21.60 -13.87 8.91
N VAL A 154 21.82 -12.96 9.84
CA VAL A 154 21.20 -11.63 9.84
C VAL A 154 22.28 -10.56 9.91
N PHE A 155 22.15 -9.56 9.04
CA PHE A 155 22.97 -8.35 9.03
C PHE A 155 22.07 -7.17 9.43
N ILE A 156 22.35 -6.55 10.58
CA ILE A 156 21.69 -5.31 10.99
C ILE A 156 22.60 -4.16 10.59
N CYS A 157 22.17 -3.37 9.63
CA CYS A 157 22.93 -2.25 9.11
C CYS A 157 22.46 -0.92 9.71
N GLY A 158 23.41 0.02 9.89
CA GLY A 158 23.09 1.38 10.33
C GLY A 158 22.77 1.50 11.82
N MET A 159 23.43 0.73 12.68
CA MET A 159 23.33 0.88 14.14
C MET A 159 24.09 2.12 14.62
N ASN A 160 23.69 3.26 14.06
CA ASN A 160 24.28 4.57 14.33
C ASN A 160 23.26 5.48 14.97
N GLU A 161 23.70 6.30 15.90
CA GLU A 161 22.85 7.33 16.48
C GLU A 161 22.29 8.26 15.39
N GLY A 162 20.98 8.45 15.41
CA GLY A 162 20.26 9.22 14.40
C GLY A 162 19.72 8.40 13.21
N ILE A 163 20.15 7.15 13.05
CA ILE A 163 19.59 6.17 12.11
C ILE A 163 18.81 5.13 12.91
N PHE A 164 19.49 4.39 13.75
CA PHE A 164 18.89 3.43 14.68
C PHE A 164 19.68 3.46 16.00
N PRO A 165 19.16 4.16 17.05
CA PRO A 165 17.85 4.80 17.16
C PRO A 165 17.67 6.03 16.24
N SER A 166 16.43 6.26 15.79
CA SER A 166 16.08 7.35 14.88
C SER A 166 16.27 8.74 15.53
N ARG A 167 16.67 9.74 14.75
CA ARG A 167 16.69 11.17 15.17
C ARG A 167 15.34 11.68 15.71
N LYS A 168 14.23 11.02 15.35
CA LYS A 168 12.89 11.35 15.83
C LYS A 168 12.60 10.83 17.23
N THR A 169 13.44 9.96 17.78
CA THR A 169 13.28 9.31 19.07
C THR A 169 13.75 10.25 20.19
N ARG A 170 12.82 11.09 20.66
CA ARG A 170 13.12 12.15 21.65
C ARG A 170 12.53 11.91 23.04
N THR A 171 11.74 10.85 23.23
CA THR A 171 11.10 10.53 24.50
C THR A 171 11.57 9.19 25.03
N VAL A 172 11.48 8.99 26.33
CA VAL A 172 11.84 7.72 26.97
C VAL A 172 11.03 6.56 26.37
N ASN A 173 9.73 6.75 26.15
CA ASN A 173 8.87 5.73 25.58
C ASN A 173 9.25 5.39 24.13
N ALA A 174 9.64 6.39 23.33
CA ALA A 174 10.11 6.15 21.97
C ALA A 174 11.45 5.40 21.96
N MET A 175 12.35 5.70 22.90
CA MET A 175 13.61 4.98 23.06
C MET A 175 13.39 3.52 23.51
N GLU A 176 12.42 3.26 24.36
CA GLU A 176 12.04 1.89 24.75
C GLU A 176 11.48 1.10 23.55
N GLU A 177 10.75 1.75 22.63
CA GLU A 177 10.26 1.10 21.43
C GLU A 177 11.40 0.78 20.45
N GLU A 178 12.36 1.69 20.24
CA GLU A 178 13.57 1.43 19.45
C GLU A 178 14.37 0.26 20.05
N ARG A 179 14.47 0.19 21.38
CA ARG A 179 15.13 -0.93 22.07
C ARG A 179 14.40 -2.26 21.82
N ARG A 180 13.06 -2.27 21.83
CA ARG A 180 12.27 -3.45 21.50
C ARG A 180 12.47 -3.88 20.04
N LEU A 181 12.51 -2.91 19.12
CA LEU A 181 12.82 -3.18 17.73
C LEU A 181 14.21 -3.77 17.54
N ALA A 182 15.22 -3.23 18.23
CA ALA A 182 16.57 -3.80 18.23
C ALA A 182 16.57 -5.26 18.72
N PHE A 183 15.87 -5.53 19.80
CA PHE A 183 15.73 -6.90 20.33
C PHE A 183 15.05 -7.82 19.30
N VAL A 184 13.97 -7.38 18.66
CA VAL A 184 13.29 -8.14 17.59
C VAL A 184 14.27 -8.44 16.46
N ALA A 185 15.03 -7.44 15.98
CA ALA A 185 16.00 -7.63 14.91
C ALA A 185 17.07 -8.66 15.25
N MET A 186 17.65 -8.57 16.45
CA MET A 186 18.67 -9.50 16.92
C MET A 186 18.16 -10.94 17.03
N THR A 187 16.93 -11.11 17.53
CA THR A 187 16.31 -12.44 17.70
C THR A 187 15.86 -13.09 16.39
N ARG A 188 16.06 -12.44 15.26
CA ARG A 188 15.77 -13.05 13.94
C ARG A 188 16.90 -13.96 13.46
N ALA A 189 18.08 -13.90 14.07
CA ALA A 189 19.23 -14.70 13.68
C ALA A 189 19.21 -16.09 14.34
N GLU A 190 19.20 -17.15 13.55
CA GLU A 190 19.30 -18.53 14.03
C GLU A 190 20.76 -18.96 14.27
N LYS A 191 21.69 -18.59 13.38
CA LYS A 191 23.10 -19.06 13.41
C LYS A 191 24.08 -17.94 13.71
N ALA A 192 23.98 -16.81 13.00
CA ALA A 192 24.90 -15.70 13.21
C ALA A 192 24.24 -14.34 12.97
N LEU A 193 24.62 -13.39 13.81
CA LEU A 193 24.19 -12.00 13.76
C LEU A 193 25.41 -11.11 13.51
N TYR A 194 25.30 -10.25 12.51
CA TYR A 194 26.28 -9.23 12.18
C TYR A 194 25.65 -7.84 12.39
N ILE A 195 26.30 -7.00 13.17
CA ILE A 195 25.85 -5.63 13.42
C ILE A 195 26.91 -4.71 12.83
N THR A 196 26.46 -3.77 12.00
CA THR A 196 27.36 -2.81 11.36
C THR A 196 27.01 -1.38 11.74
N GLU A 197 28.02 -0.58 11.97
CA GLU A 197 27.94 0.86 12.13
C GLU A 197 28.82 1.54 11.07
N ALA A 198 28.44 2.74 10.66
CA ALA A 198 29.28 3.58 9.80
C ALA A 198 30.05 4.55 10.68
N GLY A 199 31.30 4.22 10.98
CA GLY A 199 32.25 5.15 11.63
C GLY A 199 32.82 6.12 10.58
N GLY A 200 32.29 7.35 10.51
CA GLY A 200 32.83 8.35 9.57
C GLY A 200 32.18 9.71 9.75
N ALA A 201 32.99 10.76 9.55
CA ALA A 201 32.65 12.16 9.78
C ALA A 201 31.66 12.79 8.78
N ASN A 202 31.00 12.03 7.93
CA ASN A 202 30.20 12.54 6.79
C ASN A 202 28.73 12.12 6.80
N LEU A 203 28.12 11.93 7.97
CA LEU A 203 26.67 11.78 8.08
C LEU A 203 25.94 13.13 8.29
N ASP A 204 26.69 14.22 8.35
CA ASP A 204 26.19 15.60 8.40
C ASP A 204 26.47 16.27 7.05
N GLY A 205 25.65 15.92 6.04
CA GLY A 205 25.57 16.65 4.78
C GLY A 205 24.40 17.59 4.81
#